data_353d7fe61c5c736d5132c1f841547bc6
#
_entry.id   353d7fe61c5c736d5132c1f841547bc6
#
_cell.length_a   1.000
_cell.length_b   1.000
_cell.length_c   1.000
_cell.angle_alpha   90.00
_cell.angle_beta   90.00
_cell.angle_gamma   90.00
#
_symmetry.space_group_name_H-M   'P 1'
#
loop_
_entity.id
_entity.type
_entity.pdbx_description
1 polymer ?
#
loop_
_entity_poly.entity_id
_entity_poly.type
_entity_poly.pdbx_seq_one_letter_code
_entity_poly.pdbx_strand_id
1 'polypeptide(L)'
;NAPFDAKVIAYEAKRQRFDELPAGPFLDSLPLSRKYIPESPNHKLVTLSEHLDLEDGPHHRALSDAVYCWKVIEECWERAGGLDVVSMTELLSDSGRALTFSSASPALPRFPRRIRALSKNLTSGEEVTVLYGSSGEHPATLSVRPRFAYRRRDKDYLEAECCHSGILKTYRLDRVQKVMKSGARCATATPATRARAVPCAGAPATSEKTSDNQSLIN
;
A
#
# COMPACT_ATOMS: atom_id res chain seq x y z
N ASN A 1 -8.47 11.10 -5.29
CA ASN A 1 -8.59 9.75 -5.91
C ASN A 1 -8.80 8.69 -4.81
N ALA A 2 -9.90 8.81 -4.09
CA ALA A 2 -10.27 7.94 -2.97
C ALA A 2 -10.20 6.43 -3.26
N PRO A 3 -10.49 5.91 -4.46
CA PRO A 3 -10.37 4.47 -4.75
C PRO A 3 -8.98 3.90 -4.56
N PHE A 4 -7.93 4.69 -4.72
CA PHE A 4 -6.55 4.26 -4.46
C PHE A 4 -6.29 4.21 -2.95
N ASP A 5 -6.58 5.30 -2.25
CA ASP A 5 -6.31 5.46 -0.81
C ASP A 5 -7.14 4.47 0.03
N ALA A 6 -8.41 4.31 -0.29
CA ALA A 6 -9.29 3.32 0.35
C ALA A 6 -8.74 1.89 0.24
N LYS A 7 -8.20 1.51 -0.93
CA LYS A 7 -7.59 0.19 -1.12
C LYS A 7 -6.31 0.02 -0.31
N VAL A 8 -5.46 1.04 -0.25
CA VAL A 8 -4.23 1.00 0.53
C VAL A 8 -4.54 0.87 2.02
N ILE A 9 -5.47 1.70 2.53
CA ILE A 9 -5.86 1.66 3.94
C ILE A 9 -6.54 0.32 4.29
N ALA A 10 -7.47 -0.15 3.47
CA ALA A 10 -8.13 -1.44 3.70
C ALA A 10 -7.15 -2.63 3.66
N TYR A 11 -6.14 -2.55 2.79
CA TYR A 11 -5.06 -3.55 2.72
C TYR A 11 -4.22 -3.54 4.00
N GLU A 12 -3.74 -2.37 4.43
CA GLU A 12 -2.92 -2.23 5.62
C GLU A 12 -3.70 -2.61 6.90
N ALA A 13 -4.94 -2.19 7.02
CA ALA A 13 -5.79 -2.57 8.13
C ALA A 13 -5.90 -4.10 8.27
N LYS A 14 -6.18 -4.78 7.15
CA LYS A 14 -6.23 -6.24 7.13
C LYS A 14 -4.89 -6.89 7.47
N ARG A 15 -3.78 -6.32 6.96
CA ARG A 15 -2.43 -6.79 7.23
C ARG A 15 -2.06 -6.66 8.70
N GLN A 16 -2.51 -5.58 9.35
CA GLN A 16 -2.30 -5.29 10.76
C GLN A 16 -3.34 -5.98 11.67
N ARG A 17 -4.29 -6.74 11.10
CA ARG A 17 -5.41 -7.37 11.83
C ARG A 17 -6.27 -6.35 12.57
N PHE A 18 -6.45 -5.20 11.94
CA PHE A 18 -7.33 -4.16 12.44
C PHE A 18 -8.74 -4.43 11.89
N ASP A 19 -9.63 -4.90 12.74
CA ASP A 19 -10.95 -5.39 12.31
C ASP A 19 -12.03 -4.29 12.32
N GLU A 20 -11.79 -3.20 13.05
CA GLU A 20 -12.74 -2.09 13.18
C GLU A 20 -12.39 -0.95 12.22
N LEU A 21 -12.92 -1.01 11.02
CA LEU A 21 -12.85 0.10 10.06
C LEU A 21 -14.17 0.86 10.05
N PRO A 22 -14.14 2.20 9.85
CA PRO A 22 -15.36 2.98 9.73
C PRO A 22 -16.28 2.41 8.65
N ALA A 23 -17.57 2.30 8.95
CA ALA A 23 -18.56 1.78 8.01
C ALA A 23 -18.98 2.82 6.95
N GLY A 24 -18.65 4.09 7.16
CA GLY A 24 -19.03 5.21 6.30
C GLY A 24 -18.42 5.17 4.90
N PRO A 25 -19.04 5.90 3.97
CA PRO A 25 -18.50 6.09 2.63
C PRO A 25 -17.32 7.07 2.62
N PHE A 26 -16.47 6.94 1.59
CA PHE A 26 -15.43 7.92 1.29
C PHE A 26 -15.98 9.04 0.43
N LEU A 27 -15.58 10.28 0.72
CA LEU A 27 -15.64 11.38 -0.23
C LEU A 27 -14.43 11.31 -1.16
N ASP A 28 -14.66 11.44 -2.47
CA ASP A 28 -13.57 11.55 -3.44
C ASP A 28 -13.42 13.00 -3.90
N SER A 29 -12.32 13.64 -3.55
CA SER A 29 -12.02 15.02 -3.94
C SER A 29 -11.89 15.22 -5.46
N LEU A 30 -11.58 14.18 -6.22
CA LEU A 30 -11.39 14.30 -7.67
C LEU A 30 -12.67 14.60 -8.46
N PRO A 31 -13.79 13.87 -8.29
CA PRO A 31 -15.06 14.25 -8.91
C PRO A 31 -15.60 15.59 -8.39
N LEU A 32 -15.46 15.84 -7.09
CA LEU A 32 -15.92 17.08 -6.48
C LEU A 32 -15.18 18.30 -7.05
N SER A 33 -13.85 18.25 -7.14
CA SER A 33 -13.08 19.36 -7.72
C SER A 33 -13.43 19.60 -9.19
N ARG A 34 -13.70 18.56 -9.96
CA ARG A 34 -14.15 18.71 -11.37
C ARG A 34 -15.48 19.42 -11.48
N LYS A 35 -16.38 19.23 -10.51
CA LYS A 35 -17.71 19.85 -10.51
C LYS A 35 -17.65 21.26 -9.96
N TYR A 36 -16.96 21.51 -8.86
CA TYR A 36 -17.02 22.75 -8.11
C TYR A 36 -15.83 23.70 -8.30
N ILE A 37 -14.74 23.23 -8.93
CA ILE A 37 -13.55 24.02 -9.24
C ILE A 37 -13.18 23.81 -10.73
N PRO A 38 -14.14 24.03 -11.67
CA PRO A 38 -13.91 23.74 -13.08
C PRO A 38 -12.84 24.62 -13.72
N GLU A 39 -12.52 25.78 -13.12
CA GLU A 39 -11.52 26.73 -13.56
C GLU A 39 -10.08 26.27 -13.32
N SER A 40 -9.86 25.23 -12.51
CA SER A 40 -8.51 24.69 -12.27
C SER A 40 -7.93 24.08 -13.56
N PRO A 41 -6.66 24.35 -13.90
CA PRO A 41 -6.01 23.84 -15.11
C PRO A 41 -6.04 22.31 -15.22
N ASN A 42 -5.99 21.64 -14.09
CA ASN A 42 -6.23 20.19 -13.93
C ASN A 42 -6.58 19.89 -12.47
N HIS A 43 -7.02 18.64 -12.21
CA HIS A 43 -7.48 18.24 -10.88
C HIS A 43 -6.49 17.32 -10.14
N LYS A 44 -5.19 17.51 -10.38
CA LYS A 44 -4.15 16.91 -9.54
C LYS A 44 -4.06 17.69 -8.23
N LEU A 45 -3.78 17.01 -7.13
CA LEU A 45 -3.72 17.63 -5.81
C LEU A 45 -2.75 18.81 -5.73
N VAL A 46 -1.57 18.67 -6.34
CA VAL A 46 -0.56 19.73 -6.42
C VAL A 46 -1.13 20.97 -7.13
N THR A 47 -1.76 20.79 -8.30
CA THR A 47 -2.35 21.91 -9.05
C THR A 47 -3.52 22.56 -8.30
N LEU A 48 -4.35 21.76 -7.65
CA LEU A 48 -5.46 22.29 -6.84
C LEU A 48 -4.96 23.05 -5.62
N SER A 49 -3.91 22.58 -4.95
CA SER A 49 -3.33 23.29 -3.80
C SER A 49 -2.71 24.65 -4.21
N GLU A 50 -2.03 24.70 -5.35
CA GLU A 50 -1.51 25.95 -5.93
C GLU A 50 -2.65 26.89 -6.37
N HIS A 51 -3.66 26.36 -7.07
CA HIS A 51 -4.80 27.15 -7.58
C HIS A 51 -5.64 27.78 -6.46
N LEU A 52 -5.77 27.07 -5.34
CA LEU A 52 -6.53 27.50 -4.16
C LEU A 52 -5.69 28.24 -3.12
N ASP A 53 -4.41 28.52 -3.42
CA ASP A 53 -3.47 29.17 -2.51
C ASP A 53 -3.44 28.51 -1.11
N LEU A 54 -3.47 27.18 -1.10
CA LEU A 54 -3.36 26.43 0.13
C LEU A 54 -1.91 26.49 0.62
N GLU A 55 -1.73 26.76 1.91
CA GLU A 55 -0.42 26.95 2.53
C GLU A 55 0.63 25.91 2.14
N ASP A 56 1.86 26.36 1.92
CA ASP A 56 2.99 25.58 1.47
C ASP A 56 3.45 24.52 2.48
N GLY A 57 3.07 23.29 2.23
CA GLY A 57 3.70 22.11 2.84
C GLY A 57 4.41 21.29 1.77
N PRO A 58 5.40 20.47 2.13
CA PRO A 58 6.08 19.62 1.16
C PRO A 58 5.11 18.59 0.58
N HIS A 59 4.88 18.68 -0.74
CA HIS A 59 4.14 17.64 -1.48
C HIS A 59 4.82 16.28 -1.38
N HIS A 60 4.06 15.21 -1.63
CA HIS A 60 4.49 13.81 -1.52
C HIS A 60 4.80 13.35 -0.10
N ARG A 61 4.24 14.04 0.91
CA ARG A 61 4.19 13.55 2.28
C ARG A 61 2.74 13.23 2.63
N ALA A 62 2.49 11.99 3.06
CA ALA A 62 1.15 11.47 3.30
C ALA A 62 0.26 12.39 4.17
N LEU A 63 0.83 13.02 5.20
CA LEU A 63 0.08 13.93 6.06
C LEU A 63 -0.28 15.22 5.34
N SER A 64 0.66 15.85 4.63
CA SER A 64 0.40 17.08 3.86
C SER A 64 -0.62 16.84 2.76
N ASP A 65 -0.47 15.74 2.02
CA ASP A 65 -1.42 15.35 0.97
C ASP A 65 -2.83 15.09 1.54
N ALA A 66 -2.93 14.49 2.72
CA ALA A 66 -4.22 14.29 3.39
C ALA A 66 -4.87 15.62 3.80
N VAL A 67 -4.10 16.56 4.34
CA VAL A 67 -4.58 17.91 4.70
C VAL A 67 -5.04 18.66 3.45
N TYR A 68 -4.30 18.63 2.35
CA TYR A 68 -4.71 19.27 1.09
C TYR A 68 -5.98 18.62 0.51
N CYS A 69 -6.10 17.30 0.54
CA CYS A 69 -7.34 16.63 0.14
C CYS A 69 -8.54 17.10 0.96
N TRP A 70 -8.37 17.28 2.26
CA TRP A 70 -9.42 17.80 3.14
C TRP A 70 -9.78 19.24 2.76
N LYS A 71 -8.81 20.15 2.65
CA LYS A 71 -9.03 21.56 2.26
C LYS A 71 -9.73 21.67 0.89
N VAL A 72 -9.37 20.83 -0.09
CA VAL A 72 -10.06 20.79 -1.39
C VAL A 72 -11.52 20.37 -1.22
N ILE A 73 -11.84 19.44 -0.33
CA ILE A 73 -13.22 19.03 -0.05
C ILE A 73 -14.00 20.16 0.63
N GLU A 74 -13.40 20.85 1.61
CA GLU A 74 -13.99 22.02 2.26
C GLU A 74 -14.34 23.11 1.25
N GLU A 75 -13.39 23.46 0.36
CA GLU A 75 -13.63 24.43 -0.72
C GLU A 75 -14.73 23.99 -1.68
N CYS A 76 -14.77 22.71 -2.08
CA CYS A 76 -15.85 22.19 -2.89
C CYS A 76 -17.20 22.31 -2.20
N TRP A 77 -17.24 22.08 -0.90
CA TRP A 77 -18.47 22.19 -0.12
C TRP A 77 -18.95 23.65 -0.01
N GLU A 78 -18.05 24.59 0.29
CA GLU A 78 -18.37 26.02 0.31
C GLU A 78 -18.90 26.51 -1.04
N ARG A 79 -18.30 26.11 -2.14
CA ARG A 79 -18.76 26.43 -3.50
C ARG A 79 -20.08 25.77 -3.87
N ALA A 80 -20.41 24.65 -3.26
CA ALA A 80 -21.71 24.02 -3.42
C ALA A 80 -22.83 24.78 -2.67
N GLY A 81 -22.51 25.71 -1.78
CA GLY A 81 -23.43 26.50 -0.97
C GLY A 81 -23.25 26.34 0.54
N GLY A 82 -22.25 25.57 0.96
CA GLY A 82 -21.94 25.35 2.37
C GLY A 82 -22.92 24.38 3.08
N LEU A 83 -22.71 24.24 4.39
CA LEU A 83 -23.50 23.33 5.25
C LEU A 83 -25.00 23.65 5.30
N ASP A 84 -25.37 24.91 5.10
CA ASP A 84 -26.77 25.38 5.17
C ASP A 84 -27.55 25.04 3.90
N VAL A 85 -26.89 24.74 2.78
CA VAL A 85 -27.51 24.53 1.47
C VAL A 85 -27.35 23.08 0.99
N VAL A 86 -26.18 22.47 1.17
CA VAL A 86 -25.88 21.14 0.64
C VAL A 86 -25.64 20.15 1.77
N SER A 87 -26.45 19.11 1.79
CA SER A 87 -26.29 18.02 2.74
C SER A 87 -25.08 17.13 2.41
N MET A 88 -24.55 16.43 3.41
CA MET A 88 -23.51 15.41 3.21
C MET A 88 -23.94 14.33 2.20
N THR A 89 -25.23 14.00 2.12
CA THR A 89 -25.74 13.00 1.18
C THR A 89 -25.62 13.47 -0.26
N GLU A 90 -25.90 14.74 -0.53
CA GLU A 90 -25.74 15.35 -1.86
C GLU A 90 -24.27 15.42 -2.24
N LEU A 91 -23.40 15.85 -1.33
CA LEU A 91 -21.95 15.89 -1.57
C LEU A 91 -21.37 14.49 -1.86
N LEU A 92 -21.85 13.47 -1.15
CA LEU A 92 -21.48 12.08 -1.42
C LEU A 92 -21.96 11.61 -2.80
N SER A 93 -23.17 12.01 -3.20
CA SER A 93 -23.69 11.72 -4.56
C SER A 93 -22.81 12.35 -5.64
N ASP A 94 -22.39 13.60 -5.44
CA ASP A 94 -21.51 14.33 -6.34
C ASP A 94 -20.08 13.79 -6.36
N SER A 95 -19.65 13.17 -5.27
CA SER A 95 -18.38 12.45 -5.17
C SER A 95 -18.33 11.17 -6.04
N GLY A 96 -19.45 10.78 -6.65
CA GLY A 96 -19.56 9.64 -7.55
C GLY A 96 -20.03 8.36 -6.84
N ARG A 97 -19.54 7.20 -7.32
CA ARG A 97 -19.98 5.91 -6.76
C ARG A 97 -19.57 5.78 -5.30
N ALA A 98 -20.54 5.44 -4.45
CA ALA A 98 -20.28 5.17 -3.04
C ALA A 98 -19.16 4.13 -2.86
N LEU A 99 -18.07 4.57 -2.28
CA LEU A 99 -16.91 3.76 -1.95
C LEU A 99 -16.84 3.60 -0.44
N THR A 100 -16.70 2.38 0.03
CA THR A 100 -16.52 2.05 1.46
C THR A 100 -15.29 1.19 1.66
N PHE A 101 -14.79 1.07 2.88
CA PHE A 101 -13.70 0.14 3.20
C PHE A 101 -14.07 -1.30 2.83
N SER A 102 -15.31 -1.71 3.02
CA SER A 102 -15.79 -3.03 2.64
C SER A 102 -15.65 -3.27 1.14
N SER A 103 -16.07 -2.30 0.31
CA SER A 103 -15.97 -2.41 -1.15
C SER A 103 -14.52 -2.27 -1.67
N ALA A 104 -13.65 -1.58 -0.93
CA ALA A 104 -12.24 -1.41 -1.25
C ALA A 104 -11.36 -2.55 -0.76
N SER A 105 -11.85 -3.40 0.14
CA SER A 105 -11.09 -4.50 0.72
C SER A 105 -10.49 -5.41 -0.34
N PRO A 106 -9.24 -5.88 -0.16
CA PRO A 106 -8.61 -6.78 -1.10
C PRO A 106 -9.38 -8.10 -1.18
N ALA A 107 -9.51 -8.63 -2.39
CA ALA A 107 -10.12 -9.94 -2.60
C ALA A 107 -9.35 -11.03 -1.84
N LEU A 108 -10.08 -12.00 -1.31
CA LEU A 108 -9.48 -13.14 -0.63
C LEU A 108 -8.67 -13.99 -1.62
N PRO A 109 -7.48 -14.43 -1.23
CA PRO A 109 -6.65 -15.27 -2.07
C PRO A 109 -7.24 -16.68 -2.18
N ARG A 110 -6.97 -17.33 -3.30
CA ARG A 110 -7.32 -18.75 -3.50
C ARG A 110 -6.14 -19.62 -3.11
N PHE A 111 -6.38 -20.55 -2.19
CA PHE A 111 -5.40 -21.54 -1.79
C PHE A 111 -5.66 -22.85 -2.53
N PRO A 112 -4.86 -23.24 -3.54
CA PRO A 112 -4.93 -24.56 -4.16
C PRO A 112 -4.85 -25.68 -3.12
N ARG A 113 -5.44 -26.84 -3.41
CA ARG A 113 -5.50 -27.98 -2.46
C ARG A 113 -4.13 -28.32 -1.86
N ARG A 114 -3.06 -28.31 -2.69
CA ARG A 114 -1.69 -28.65 -2.29
C ARG A 114 -1.09 -27.74 -1.22
N ILE A 115 -1.60 -26.50 -1.11
CA ILE A 115 -1.09 -25.48 -0.17
C ILE A 115 -2.17 -24.96 0.80
N ARG A 116 -3.34 -25.63 0.86
CA ARG A 116 -4.44 -25.22 1.74
C ARG A 116 -4.02 -25.11 3.22
N ALA A 117 -3.03 -25.88 3.64
CA ALA A 117 -2.51 -25.79 5.00
C ALA A 117 -2.01 -24.37 5.36
N LEU A 118 -1.51 -23.59 4.37
CA LEU A 118 -1.09 -22.19 4.61
C LEU A 118 -2.22 -21.31 5.16
N SER A 119 -3.47 -21.55 4.80
CA SER A 119 -4.59 -20.75 5.32
C SER A 119 -4.75 -20.89 6.85
N LYS A 120 -4.46 -22.07 7.41
CA LYS A 120 -4.46 -22.30 8.86
C LYS A 120 -3.30 -21.57 9.54
N ASN A 121 -2.10 -21.64 8.94
CA ASN A 121 -0.93 -20.97 9.46
C ASN A 121 -1.03 -19.44 9.40
N LEU A 122 -1.79 -18.88 8.44
CA LEU A 122 -2.13 -17.45 8.42
C LEU A 122 -2.91 -17.03 9.66
N THR A 123 -3.84 -17.86 10.11
CA THR A 123 -4.65 -17.56 11.30
C THR A 123 -3.85 -17.77 12.59
N SER A 124 -3.09 -18.86 12.69
CA SER A 124 -2.29 -19.16 13.90
C SER A 124 -1.02 -18.33 14.00
N GLY A 125 -0.48 -17.82 12.87
CA GLY A 125 0.81 -17.14 12.82
C GLY A 125 2.01 -18.05 13.04
N GLU A 126 1.78 -19.39 13.02
CA GLU A 126 2.82 -20.38 13.23
C GLU A 126 3.77 -20.51 12.04
N GLU A 127 5.00 -20.88 12.35
CA GLU A 127 6.02 -21.17 11.34
C GLU A 127 5.62 -22.38 10.49
N VAL A 128 5.92 -22.27 9.21
CA VAL A 128 5.69 -23.33 8.23
C VAL A 128 6.85 -23.42 7.24
N THR A 129 7.18 -24.63 6.84
CA THR A 129 8.19 -24.86 5.81
C THR A 129 7.49 -25.02 4.46
N VAL A 130 7.94 -24.26 3.46
CA VAL A 130 7.40 -24.30 2.10
C VAL A 130 8.49 -24.65 1.09
N LEU A 131 8.12 -25.43 0.08
CA LEU A 131 8.94 -25.65 -1.11
C LEU A 131 8.53 -24.61 -2.14
N TYR A 132 9.42 -23.68 -2.48
CA TYR A 132 9.15 -22.52 -3.31
C TYR A 132 10.05 -22.47 -4.54
N GLY A 133 9.47 -22.33 -5.71
CA GLY A 133 10.22 -22.22 -6.97
C GLY A 133 9.33 -22.21 -8.19
N SER A 134 9.86 -21.72 -9.31
CA SER A 134 9.19 -21.77 -10.61
C SER A 134 9.26 -23.20 -11.20
N SER A 135 8.37 -23.52 -12.13
CA SER A 135 8.47 -24.78 -12.89
C SER A 135 9.77 -24.76 -13.70
N GLY A 136 10.61 -25.77 -13.50
CA GLY A 136 11.89 -25.91 -14.19
C GLY A 136 13.12 -25.44 -13.40
N GLU A 137 12.96 -24.82 -12.24
CA GLU A 137 14.04 -24.47 -11.33
C GLU A 137 14.06 -25.41 -10.13
N HIS A 138 15.24 -25.59 -9.53
CA HIS A 138 15.34 -26.33 -8.27
C HIS A 138 14.62 -25.52 -7.17
N PRO A 139 13.53 -26.04 -6.60
CA PRO A 139 12.78 -25.29 -5.60
C PRO A 139 13.56 -25.15 -4.30
N ALA A 140 13.53 -23.96 -3.73
CA ALA A 140 14.13 -23.68 -2.44
C ALA A 140 13.20 -24.10 -1.29
N THR A 141 13.76 -24.67 -0.25
CA THR A 141 13.05 -24.93 1.01
C THR A 141 13.17 -23.70 1.90
N LEU A 142 12.03 -23.11 2.24
CA LEU A 142 11.96 -21.87 3.03
C LEU A 142 11.13 -22.10 4.30
N SER A 143 11.68 -21.70 5.45
CA SER A 143 10.91 -21.57 6.69
C SER A 143 10.40 -20.15 6.80
N VAL A 144 9.09 -20.02 6.85
CA VAL A 144 8.41 -18.72 6.84
C VAL A 144 7.28 -18.69 7.88
N ARG A 145 7.04 -17.50 8.40
CA ARG A 145 5.89 -17.23 9.27
C ARG A 145 4.87 -16.40 8.49
N PRO A 146 3.76 -17.00 8.03
CA PRO A 146 2.73 -16.32 7.29
C PRO A 146 2.12 -15.15 8.07
N ARG A 147 2.00 -13.99 7.43
CA ARG A 147 1.44 -12.78 8.05
C ARG A 147 0.15 -12.35 7.39
N PHE A 148 0.14 -12.30 6.06
CA PHE A 148 -1.00 -11.83 5.29
C PHE A 148 -1.04 -12.50 3.91
N ALA A 149 -2.22 -12.69 3.35
CA ALA A 149 -2.37 -13.17 1.98
C ALA A 149 -3.47 -12.39 1.26
N TYR A 150 -3.24 -12.09 -0.01
CA TYR A 150 -4.12 -11.25 -0.80
C TYR A 150 -4.08 -11.62 -2.28
N ARG A 151 -5.11 -11.15 -3.00
CA ARG A 151 -5.18 -11.23 -4.45
C ARG A 151 -4.90 -9.85 -5.05
N ARG A 152 -3.98 -9.80 -6.02
CA ARG A 152 -3.72 -8.60 -6.82
C ARG A 152 -3.83 -8.96 -8.29
N ARG A 153 -4.80 -8.36 -8.98
CA ARG A 153 -5.19 -8.74 -10.33
C ARG A 153 -5.57 -10.23 -10.39
N ASP A 154 -4.87 -11.02 -11.19
CA ASP A 154 -5.07 -12.46 -11.43
C ASP A 154 -4.18 -13.37 -10.55
N LYS A 155 -3.33 -12.79 -9.70
CA LYS A 155 -2.35 -13.52 -8.89
C LYS A 155 -2.65 -13.44 -7.41
N ASP A 156 -2.36 -14.53 -6.71
CA ASP A 156 -2.44 -14.64 -5.27
C ASP A 156 -1.05 -14.56 -4.65
N TYR A 157 -0.93 -13.76 -3.59
CA TYR A 157 0.32 -13.48 -2.90
C TYR A 157 0.23 -13.81 -1.42
N LEU A 158 1.38 -14.17 -0.85
CA LEU A 158 1.59 -14.38 0.57
C LEU A 158 2.70 -13.45 1.03
N GLU A 159 2.43 -12.62 2.03
CA GLU A 159 3.46 -11.95 2.80
C GLU A 159 3.80 -12.81 4.00
N ALA A 160 5.07 -13.12 4.15
CA ALA A 160 5.57 -13.92 5.24
C ALA A 160 6.95 -13.43 5.68
N GLU A 161 7.18 -13.52 6.97
CA GLU A 161 8.49 -13.27 7.57
C GLU A 161 9.37 -14.48 7.31
N CYS A 162 10.54 -14.26 6.75
CA CYS A 162 11.55 -15.31 6.59
C CYS A 162 12.17 -15.63 7.95
N CYS A 163 11.99 -16.85 8.45
CA CYS A 163 12.49 -17.22 9.78
C CYS A 163 14.02 -17.19 9.89
N HIS A 164 14.73 -17.23 8.76
CA HIS A 164 16.19 -17.15 8.74
C HIS A 164 16.69 -15.70 8.85
N SER A 165 16.04 -14.75 8.18
CA SER A 165 16.50 -13.34 8.11
C SER A 165 15.64 -12.36 8.89
N GLY A 166 14.49 -12.77 9.41
CA GLY A 166 13.51 -11.88 10.06
C GLY A 166 12.84 -10.87 9.10
N ILE A 167 13.16 -10.92 7.81
CA ILE A 167 12.67 -9.94 6.84
C ILE A 167 11.31 -10.38 6.28
N LEU A 168 10.35 -9.46 6.23
CA LEU A 168 9.08 -9.66 5.56
C LEU A 168 9.29 -9.69 4.04
N LYS A 169 8.83 -10.76 3.40
CA LYS A 169 8.94 -10.98 1.95
C LYS A 169 7.59 -11.35 1.36
N THR A 170 7.42 -11.03 0.08
CA THR A 170 6.22 -11.37 -0.68
C THR A 170 6.48 -12.58 -1.59
N TYR A 171 5.65 -13.58 -1.48
CA TYR A 171 5.72 -14.83 -2.24
C TYR A 171 4.46 -15.00 -3.10
N ARG A 172 4.63 -15.47 -4.33
CA ARG A 172 3.49 -15.84 -5.18
C ARG A 172 3.00 -17.22 -4.78
N LEU A 173 1.69 -17.36 -4.54
CA LEU A 173 1.11 -18.66 -4.10
C LEU A 173 1.17 -19.74 -5.19
N ASP A 174 1.16 -19.37 -6.46
CA ASP A 174 1.29 -20.31 -7.57
C ASP A 174 2.68 -20.98 -7.65
N ARG A 175 3.72 -20.33 -7.06
CA ARG A 175 5.08 -20.85 -6.95
C ARG A 175 5.34 -21.68 -5.69
N VAL A 176 4.38 -21.74 -4.77
CA VAL A 176 4.46 -22.63 -3.61
C VAL A 176 4.06 -24.03 -4.06
N GLN A 177 5.02 -24.92 -4.15
CA GLN A 177 4.82 -26.30 -4.63
C GLN A 177 4.27 -27.21 -3.55
N LYS A 178 4.77 -27.09 -2.33
CA LYS A 178 4.40 -27.93 -1.18
C LYS A 178 4.49 -27.16 0.13
N VAL A 179 3.64 -27.53 1.07
CA VAL A 179 3.68 -27.05 2.46
C VAL A 179 4.00 -28.25 3.34
N MET A 180 4.96 -28.10 4.22
CA MET A 180 5.39 -29.10 5.19
C MET A 180 5.16 -28.56 6.60
N LYS A 181 4.78 -29.44 7.53
CA LYS A 181 4.66 -29.04 8.94
C LYS A 181 6.04 -28.64 9.48
N SER A 182 6.07 -27.60 10.30
CA SER A 182 7.28 -27.22 11.04
C SER A 182 7.74 -28.42 11.88
N GLY A 183 9.02 -28.80 11.73
CA GLY A 183 9.57 -29.98 12.38
C GLY A 183 10.45 -30.86 11.47
N ALA A 184 10.37 -30.73 10.16
CA ALA A 184 11.38 -31.29 9.26
C ALA A 184 12.61 -30.40 9.33
N ARG A 185 13.67 -30.82 10.06
CA ARG A 185 14.95 -30.14 10.10
C ARG A 185 15.37 -29.86 8.65
N CYS A 186 15.60 -28.60 8.34
CA CYS A 186 16.21 -28.18 7.09
C CYS A 186 17.54 -28.93 7.00
N ALA A 187 17.65 -29.88 6.08
CA ALA A 187 18.95 -30.40 5.67
C ALA A 187 19.75 -29.19 5.22
N THR A 188 20.86 -28.93 5.89
CA THR A 188 21.79 -27.83 5.64
C THR A 188 22.08 -27.77 4.13
N ALA A 189 21.46 -26.83 3.46
CA ALA A 189 21.85 -26.49 2.11
C ALA A 189 23.25 -25.86 2.24
N THR A 190 24.24 -26.55 1.70
CA THR A 190 25.59 -26.05 1.43
C THR A 190 25.47 -24.64 0.85
N PRO A 191 26.30 -23.67 1.25
CA PRO A 191 26.21 -22.31 0.73
C PRO A 191 26.62 -22.32 -0.74
N ALA A 192 25.62 -22.46 -1.61
CA ALA A 192 25.82 -22.23 -3.04
C ALA A 192 26.01 -20.73 -3.24
N THR A 193 27.21 -20.41 -3.62
CA THR A 193 27.68 -19.24 -4.39
C THR A 193 26.78 -18.02 -4.37
N ARG A 194 27.30 -16.95 -3.78
CA ARG A 194 26.82 -15.57 -3.84
C ARG A 194 26.13 -15.27 -5.18
N ALA A 195 24.82 -15.35 -5.24
CA ALA A 195 24.07 -14.74 -6.32
C ALA A 195 24.18 -13.22 -6.16
N ARG A 196 24.78 -12.57 -7.16
CA ARG A 196 24.92 -11.13 -7.32
C ARG A 196 23.63 -10.43 -6.92
N ALA A 197 23.73 -9.54 -5.95
CA ALA A 197 22.72 -8.54 -5.69
C ALA A 197 22.53 -7.71 -6.96
N VAL A 198 21.33 -7.71 -7.50
CA VAL A 198 20.93 -6.76 -8.53
C VAL A 198 20.79 -5.42 -7.81
N PRO A 199 21.57 -4.37 -8.17
CA PRO A 199 21.41 -3.07 -7.54
C PRO A 199 20.10 -2.45 -8.00
N CYS A 200 19.27 -2.04 -7.06
CA CYS A 200 18.17 -1.12 -7.33
C CYS A 200 18.79 0.20 -7.81
N ALA A 201 18.58 0.52 -9.07
CA ALA A 201 18.99 1.79 -9.66
C ALA A 201 18.20 2.95 -9.05
N GLY A 202 18.90 4.01 -8.64
CA GLY A 202 18.39 5.37 -8.60
C GLY A 202 18.09 5.98 -7.23
N ALA A 203 19.14 6.38 -6.50
CA ALA A 203 19.08 7.59 -5.71
C ALA A 203 20.25 8.49 -6.12
N PRO A 204 20.04 9.78 -6.48
CA PRO A 204 21.14 10.66 -6.81
C PRO A 204 21.91 11.06 -5.55
N ALA A 205 23.21 10.91 -5.62
CA ALA A 205 24.16 11.41 -4.62
C ALA A 205 24.10 12.94 -4.57
N THR A 206 23.75 13.47 -3.41
CA THR A 206 23.99 14.88 -3.09
C THR A 206 25.47 15.04 -2.76
N SER A 207 26.20 15.72 -3.65
CA SER A 207 27.56 16.19 -3.40
C SER A 207 27.50 17.34 -2.41
N GLU A 208 28.00 17.13 -1.19
CA GLU A 208 28.44 18.18 -0.30
C GLU A 208 29.62 18.91 -0.93
N LYS A 209 29.42 20.17 -1.25
CA LYS A 209 30.51 21.12 -1.46
C LYS A 209 30.73 21.88 -0.17
N THR A 210 31.72 21.49 0.59
CA THR A 210 32.43 22.31 1.53
C THR A 210 33.11 23.46 0.75
N SER A 211 32.77 24.69 1.05
CA SER A 211 33.62 25.85 0.74
C SER A 211 33.76 26.66 1.98
N ASP A 212 34.93 26.51 2.60
CA ASP A 212 35.54 27.51 3.46
C ASP A 212 35.60 28.83 2.70
N ASN A 213 35.14 29.89 3.30
CA ASN A 213 35.73 31.19 3.08
C ASN A 213 35.60 32.04 4.32
N GLN A 214 36.76 32.23 4.94
CA GLN A 214 37.01 33.19 5.99
C GLN A 214 37.13 34.62 5.40
N SER A 215 36.70 35.54 6.23
CA SER A 215 37.22 36.91 6.42
C SER A 215 37.00 37.98 5.35
N LEU A 216 36.41 39.07 5.72
CA LEU A 216 36.96 40.40 6.03
C LEU A 216 35.87 41.48 5.97
N ILE A 217 35.62 42.09 7.11
CA ILE A 217 35.70 43.55 7.46
C ILE A 217 35.18 44.56 6.40
N ASN A 218 34.07 45.19 6.66
CA ASN A 218 33.79 46.59 7.01
C ASN A 218 32.29 46.81 7.19
#